data_24dc131ff7b88323b24d770211236993
#
_entry.id   24dc131ff7b88323b24d770211236993
#
_cell.length_a   1.000
_cell.length_b   1.000
_cell.length_c   1.000
_cell.angle_alpha   90.00
_cell.angle_beta   90.00
_cell.angle_gamma   90.00
#
_symmetry.space_group_name_H-M   'P 1'
#
loop_
_entity.id
_entity.type
_entity.pdbx_description
1 polymer ?
#
loop_
_entity_poly.entity_id
_entity_poly.type
_entity_poly.pdbx_seq_one_letter_code
_entity_poly.pdbx_strand_id
1 'polypeptide(L)'
;PNVLVVKKDDPSIKSLDDIGGKSTEVVQGTTSAKQLEDYNKQHSDNPTVLNYVKGDFQQIMVRLSDGQFDYKIFDKIGVETVIKDQGLDNLKVIELPSDQQPYVYPLLAQGQDELKSFVDKRIKELYKDGTLEKLSKQFFGDTYLPAEADIK
;
A
#
# COMPACT_ATOMS: atom_id res chain seq x y z
N PRO A 1 -0.48 5.25 -0.81
CA PRO A 1 -1.56 4.26 -0.99
C PRO A 1 -1.01 2.87 -1.19
N ASN A 2 -1.73 1.84 -0.70
CA ASN A 2 -1.39 0.46 -0.95
C ASN A 2 -1.82 0.01 -2.35
N VAL A 3 -1.04 -0.87 -2.93
CA VAL A 3 -1.32 -1.52 -4.22
C VAL A 3 -1.21 -3.03 -4.08
N LEU A 4 -1.84 -3.74 -4.99
CA LEU A 4 -1.74 -5.17 -5.14
C LEU A 4 -0.73 -5.48 -6.26
N VAL A 5 0.26 -6.31 -5.96
CA VAL A 5 1.31 -6.69 -6.91
C VAL A 5 1.19 -8.17 -7.23
N VAL A 6 1.20 -8.49 -8.50
CA VAL A 6 1.12 -9.86 -9.01
C VAL A 6 2.06 -10.04 -10.21
N LYS A 7 2.30 -11.27 -10.62
CA LYS A 7 3.02 -11.54 -11.87
C LYS A 7 2.17 -11.13 -13.08
N LYS A 8 2.81 -10.60 -14.11
CA LYS A 8 2.12 -10.17 -15.35
C LYS A 8 1.42 -11.33 -16.07
N ASP A 9 1.97 -12.52 -15.97
CA ASP A 9 1.45 -13.73 -16.59
C ASP A 9 0.36 -14.43 -15.78
N ASP A 10 0.03 -13.92 -14.58
CA ASP A 10 -1.08 -14.43 -13.78
C ASP A 10 -2.37 -13.62 -14.06
N PRO A 11 -3.35 -14.18 -14.79
CA PRO A 11 -4.62 -13.53 -15.06
C PRO A 11 -5.64 -13.72 -13.95
N SER A 12 -5.35 -14.54 -12.92
CA SER A 12 -6.33 -14.99 -11.93
C SER A 12 -6.64 -13.94 -10.86
N ILE A 13 -5.72 -12.98 -10.63
CA ILE A 13 -5.87 -11.94 -9.60
C ILE A 13 -5.99 -10.58 -10.28
N LYS A 14 -7.17 -9.95 -10.14
CA LYS A 14 -7.48 -8.61 -10.68
C LYS A 14 -7.86 -7.62 -9.59
N SER A 15 -8.27 -8.12 -8.43
CA SER A 15 -8.70 -7.32 -7.27
C SER A 15 -8.50 -8.11 -5.97
N LEU A 16 -8.80 -7.50 -4.83
CA LEU A 16 -8.81 -8.20 -3.54
C LEU A 16 -9.87 -9.30 -3.45
N ASP A 17 -10.89 -9.29 -4.30
CA ASP A 17 -11.93 -10.33 -4.31
C ASP A 17 -11.40 -11.68 -4.85
N ASP A 18 -10.28 -11.64 -5.56
CA ASP A 18 -9.70 -12.82 -6.22
C ASP A 18 -8.60 -13.51 -5.40
N ILE A 19 -8.28 -13.03 -4.21
CA ILE A 19 -7.15 -13.55 -3.41
C ILE A 19 -7.49 -14.78 -2.57
N GLY A 20 -8.76 -15.18 -2.50
CA GLY A 20 -9.17 -16.41 -1.81
C GLY A 20 -8.43 -17.64 -2.33
N GLY A 21 -7.85 -18.43 -1.43
CA GLY A 21 -7.03 -19.60 -1.76
C GLY A 21 -5.64 -19.28 -2.32
N LYS A 22 -5.32 -18.01 -2.57
CA LYS A 22 -3.99 -17.56 -3.03
C LYS A 22 -3.06 -17.33 -1.84
N SER A 23 -1.75 -17.36 -2.10
CA SER A 23 -0.73 -17.20 -1.08
C SER A 23 -0.02 -15.84 -1.16
N THR A 24 0.38 -15.34 -0.01
CA THR A 24 1.21 -14.15 0.11
C THR A 24 2.17 -14.26 1.29
N GLU A 25 3.25 -13.50 1.24
CA GLU A 25 4.13 -13.31 2.38
C GLU A 25 3.78 -12.01 3.10
N VAL A 26 3.70 -12.07 4.42
CA VAL A 26 3.40 -10.92 5.28
C VAL A 26 4.41 -10.81 6.43
N VAL A 27 4.64 -9.59 6.87
CA VAL A 27 5.43 -9.31 8.07
C VAL A 27 4.45 -9.00 9.21
N GLN A 28 4.63 -9.68 10.33
CA GLN A 28 3.76 -9.52 11.49
C GLN A 28 3.72 -8.07 11.97
N GLY A 29 2.53 -7.58 12.34
CA GLY A 29 2.33 -6.24 12.88
C GLY A 29 2.24 -5.13 11.82
N THR A 30 2.32 -5.47 10.53
CA THR A 30 2.11 -4.51 9.45
C THR A 30 0.63 -4.27 9.15
N THR A 31 0.32 -3.11 8.58
CA THR A 31 -1.05 -2.75 8.16
C THR A 31 -1.59 -3.75 7.13
N SER A 32 -0.75 -4.19 6.20
CA SER A 32 -1.16 -5.18 5.19
C SER A 32 -1.45 -6.56 5.78
N ALA A 33 -0.68 -6.99 6.80
CA ALA A 33 -0.96 -8.24 7.51
C ALA A 33 -2.33 -8.17 8.19
N LYS A 34 -2.60 -7.08 8.93
CA LYS A 34 -3.89 -6.86 9.57
C LYS A 34 -5.05 -6.83 8.57
N GLN A 35 -4.89 -6.14 7.45
CA GLN A 35 -5.90 -6.08 6.39
C GLN A 35 -6.26 -7.47 5.88
N LEU A 36 -5.26 -8.33 5.66
CA LEU A 36 -5.47 -9.70 5.17
C LEU A 36 -6.02 -10.65 6.25
N GLU A 37 -5.63 -10.46 7.52
CA GLU A 37 -6.24 -11.16 8.64
C GLU A 37 -7.74 -10.85 8.77
N ASP A 38 -8.12 -9.57 8.60
CA ASP A 38 -9.51 -9.13 8.62
C ASP A 38 -10.28 -9.65 7.38
N TYR A 39 -9.64 -9.68 6.21
CA TYR A 39 -10.19 -10.34 5.01
C TYR A 39 -10.52 -11.81 5.31
N ASN A 40 -9.60 -12.56 5.91
CA ASN A 40 -9.80 -13.97 6.23
C ASN A 40 -10.94 -14.22 7.23
N LYS A 41 -11.16 -13.30 8.18
CA LYS A 41 -12.30 -13.37 9.10
C LYS A 41 -13.65 -13.25 8.38
N GLN A 42 -13.68 -12.42 7.32
CA GLN A 42 -14.88 -12.20 6.51
C GLN A 42 -15.08 -13.29 5.44
N HIS A 43 -14.01 -13.98 5.05
CA HIS A 43 -13.99 -15.00 3.99
C HIS A 43 -13.49 -16.34 4.52
N SER A 44 -14.03 -16.79 5.65
CA SER A 44 -13.60 -18.01 6.34
C SER A 44 -13.80 -19.30 5.54
N ASP A 45 -14.66 -19.27 4.54
CA ASP A 45 -14.92 -20.37 3.58
C ASP A 45 -13.84 -20.48 2.48
N ASN A 46 -13.14 -19.40 2.18
CA ASN A 46 -12.07 -19.37 1.19
C ASN A 46 -10.99 -18.35 1.57
N PRO A 47 -10.24 -18.57 2.67
CA PRO A 47 -9.23 -17.63 3.13
C PRO A 47 -8.02 -17.57 2.20
N THR A 48 -7.35 -16.44 2.19
CA THR A 48 -6.02 -16.34 1.60
C THR A 48 -4.97 -16.92 2.55
N VAL A 49 -3.91 -17.49 1.99
CA VAL A 49 -2.83 -18.13 2.76
C VAL A 49 -1.78 -17.09 3.14
N LEU A 50 -1.61 -16.84 4.43
CA LEU A 50 -0.65 -15.88 4.98
C LEU A 50 0.61 -16.60 5.44
N ASN A 51 1.72 -16.39 4.76
CA ASN A 51 3.03 -16.86 5.16
C ASN A 51 3.77 -15.75 5.90
N TYR A 52 3.90 -15.87 7.21
CA TYR A 52 4.61 -14.89 8.03
C TYR A 52 6.11 -15.04 7.87
N VAL A 53 6.77 -13.97 7.43
CA VAL A 53 8.21 -13.95 7.18
C VAL A 53 8.87 -12.85 7.98
N LYS A 54 10.15 -13.04 8.27
CA LYS A 54 11.06 -12.00 8.73
C LYS A 54 11.91 -11.61 7.53
N GLY A 55 12.06 -10.33 7.29
CA GLY A 55 12.96 -9.92 6.24
C GLY A 55 12.62 -8.64 5.54
N ASP A 56 13.45 -8.36 4.59
CA ASP A 56 13.52 -7.18 3.79
C ASP A 56 12.48 -7.27 2.66
N PHE A 57 11.82 -6.16 2.42
CA PHE A 57 10.79 -6.03 1.38
C PHE A 57 11.34 -6.33 -0.02
N GLN A 58 12.59 -5.97 -0.32
CA GLN A 58 13.22 -6.29 -1.60
C GLN A 58 13.27 -7.81 -1.84
N GLN A 59 13.66 -8.59 -0.84
CA GLN A 59 13.73 -10.05 -0.93
C GLN A 59 12.36 -10.67 -1.12
N ILE A 60 11.32 -10.14 -0.45
CA ILE A 60 9.94 -10.56 -0.62
C ILE A 60 9.50 -10.33 -2.09
N MET A 61 9.78 -9.17 -2.65
CA MET A 61 9.42 -8.84 -4.04
C MET A 61 10.16 -9.71 -5.06
N VAL A 62 11.42 -10.05 -4.82
CA VAL A 62 12.18 -10.98 -5.66
C VAL A 62 11.54 -12.37 -5.63
N ARG A 63 11.14 -12.88 -4.46
CA ARG A 63 10.45 -14.16 -4.36
C ARG A 63 9.09 -14.17 -5.04
N LEU A 64 8.34 -13.06 -5.02
CA LEU A 64 7.12 -12.92 -5.81
C LEU A 64 7.41 -13.00 -7.30
N SER A 65 8.42 -12.29 -7.77
CA SER A 65 8.88 -12.33 -9.16
C SER A 65 9.29 -13.75 -9.59
N ASP A 66 9.90 -14.52 -8.69
CA ASP A 66 10.28 -15.92 -8.90
C ASP A 66 9.08 -16.90 -8.84
N GLY A 67 7.89 -16.43 -8.50
CA GLY A 67 6.68 -17.24 -8.43
C GLY A 67 6.56 -18.10 -7.16
N GLN A 68 7.26 -17.76 -6.08
CA GLN A 68 7.21 -18.51 -4.82
C GLN A 68 5.90 -18.31 -4.06
N PHE A 69 5.17 -17.24 -4.34
CA PHE A 69 3.82 -16.98 -3.85
C PHE A 69 3.06 -16.11 -4.87
N ASP A 70 1.76 -15.87 -4.66
CA ASP A 70 0.88 -15.39 -5.73
C ASP A 70 0.75 -13.87 -5.80
N TYR A 71 0.76 -13.15 -4.66
CA TYR A 71 0.56 -11.71 -4.64
C TYR A 71 1.21 -11.03 -3.42
N LYS A 72 1.36 -9.71 -3.49
CA LYS A 72 1.79 -8.86 -2.37
C LYS A 72 0.96 -7.59 -2.31
N ILE A 73 0.61 -7.16 -1.09
CA ILE A 73 0.04 -5.83 -0.84
C ILE A 73 1.10 -5.00 -0.13
N PHE A 74 1.41 -3.83 -0.67
CA PHE A 74 2.35 -2.90 -0.05
C PHE A 74 2.14 -1.48 -0.57
N ASP A 75 2.86 -0.52 0.02
CA ASP A 75 2.83 0.87 -0.42
C ASP A 75 3.34 1.04 -1.85
N LYS A 76 2.61 1.82 -2.65
CA LYS A 76 2.89 2.04 -4.08
C LYS A 76 4.31 2.53 -4.34
N ILE A 77 4.78 3.52 -3.58
CA ILE A 77 6.11 4.10 -3.75
C ILE A 77 7.20 3.04 -3.52
N GLY A 78 7.06 2.28 -2.42
CA GLY A 78 7.98 1.18 -2.11
C GLY A 78 8.00 0.11 -3.20
N VAL A 79 6.84 -0.28 -3.70
CA VAL A 79 6.68 -1.26 -4.78
C VAL A 79 7.37 -0.79 -6.06
N GLU A 80 7.04 0.41 -6.54
CA GLU A 80 7.59 0.95 -7.79
C GLU A 80 9.10 1.15 -7.71
N THR A 81 9.59 1.59 -6.54
CA THR A 81 11.05 1.72 -6.30
C THR A 81 11.75 0.39 -6.40
N VAL A 82 11.25 -0.66 -5.74
CA VAL A 82 11.89 -1.98 -5.77
C VAL A 82 11.78 -2.62 -7.15
N ILE A 83 10.65 -2.51 -7.84
CA ILE A 83 10.50 -3.00 -9.22
C ILE A 83 11.56 -2.37 -10.12
N LYS A 84 11.75 -1.06 -10.04
CA LYS A 84 12.75 -0.33 -10.82
C LYS A 84 14.17 -0.72 -10.45
N ASP A 85 14.50 -0.70 -9.16
CA ASP A 85 15.88 -0.91 -8.67
C ASP A 85 16.34 -2.35 -8.89
N GLN A 86 15.44 -3.33 -8.79
CA GLN A 86 15.74 -4.75 -8.97
C GLN A 86 15.43 -5.28 -10.37
N GLY A 87 14.89 -4.45 -11.27
CA GLY A 87 14.53 -4.85 -12.62
C GLY A 87 13.46 -5.95 -12.69
N LEU A 88 12.45 -5.90 -11.83
CA LEU A 88 11.39 -6.92 -11.74
C LEU A 88 10.29 -6.68 -12.77
N ASP A 89 10.66 -6.77 -14.06
CA ASP A 89 9.80 -6.42 -15.20
C ASP A 89 8.61 -7.36 -15.40
N ASN A 90 8.62 -8.53 -14.78
CA ASN A 90 7.54 -9.51 -14.85
C ASN A 90 6.42 -9.29 -13.81
N LEU A 91 6.52 -8.24 -13.00
CA LEU A 91 5.48 -7.85 -12.06
C LEU A 91 4.59 -6.75 -12.64
N LYS A 92 3.32 -6.76 -12.27
CA LYS A 92 2.37 -5.68 -12.52
C LYS A 92 1.76 -5.18 -11.21
N VAL A 93 1.45 -3.90 -11.18
CA VAL A 93 0.84 -3.20 -10.07
C VAL A 93 -0.63 -2.97 -10.38
N ILE A 94 -1.51 -3.33 -9.45
CA ILE A 94 -2.96 -3.13 -9.53
C ILE A 94 -3.33 -2.14 -8.43
N GLU A 95 -3.95 -1.03 -8.81
CA GLU A 95 -4.44 -0.02 -7.89
C GLU A 95 -5.62 -0.59 -7.07
N LEU A 96 -5.60 -0.34 -5.76
CA LEU A 96 -6.71 -0.69 -4.90
C LEU A 96 -7.70 0.49 -4.82
N PRO A 97 -9.02 0.23 -4.72
CA PRO A 97 -10.02 1.27 -4.52
C PRO A 97 -9.71 2.16 -3.29
N SER A 98 -10.10 3.41 -3.34
CA SER A 98 -9.80 4.42 -2.31
C SER A 98 -10.38 4.08 -0.93
N ASP A 99 -11.51 3.40 -0.87
CA ASP A 99 -12.15 2.92 0.36
C ASP A 99 -11.37 1.80 1.06
N GLN A 100 -10.46 1.15 0.33
CA GLN A 100 -9.59 0.08 0.82
C GLN A 100 -8.17 0.57 1.17
N GLN A 101 -7.92 1.88 1.12
CA GLN A 101 -6.58 2.43 1.34
C GLN A 101 -6.44 3.01 2.75
N PRO A 102 -5.41 2.56 3.51
CA PRO A 102 -5.06 3.21 4.76
C PRO A 102 -4.33 4.51 4.48
N TYR A 103 -4.84 5.62 5.00
CA TYR A 103 -4.13 6.88 5.02
C TYR A 103 -3.16 6.95 6.19
N VAL A 104 -2.04 7.61 5.98
CA VAL A 104 -1.09 7.94 7.04
C VAL A 104 -1.38 9.35 7.54
N TYR A 105 -1.56 9.47 8.85
CA TYR A 105 -1.82 10.74 9.51
C TYR A 105 -0.66 11.09 10.46
N PRO A 106 -0.34 12.37 10.63
CA PRO A 106 0.56 12.80 11.69
C PRO A 106 0.02 12.40 13.05
N LEU A 107 0.84 11.76 13.87
CA LEU A 107 0.49 11.43 15.25
C LEU A 107 0.86 12.58 16.17
N LEU A 108 -0.12 13.11 16.89
CA LEU A 108 0.07 14.13 17.91
C LEU A 108 -0.31 13.56 19.28
N ALA A 109 0.38 14.01 20.33
CA ALA A 109 0.05 13.65 21.68
C ALA A 109 -1.34 14.20 22.08
N GLN A 110 -2.02 13.54 23.01
CA GLN A 110 -3.28 14.05 23.56
C GLN A 110 -3.09 15.43 24.18
N GLY A 111 -4.06 16.31 24.00
CA GLY A 111 -4.01 17.68 24.51
C GLY A 111 -3.25 18.69 23.64
N GLN A 112 -2.82 18.29 22.43
CA GLN A 112 -2.14 19.15 21.46
C GLN A 112 -3.11 19.76 20.42
N ASP A 113 -4.28 20.22 20.86
CA ASP A 113 -5.35 20.68 19.95
C ASP A 113 -4.95 21.91 19.12
N GLU A 114 -4.19 22.85 19.72
CA GLU A 114 -3.68 24.01 19.00
C GLU A 114 -2.68 23.60 17.91
N LEU A 115 -1.75 22.71 18.23
CA LEU A 115 -0.79 22.17 17.28
C LEU A 115 -1.48 21.40 16.15
N LYS A 116 -2.49 20.58 16.49
CA LYS A 116 -3.32 19.89 15.52
C LYS A 116 -4.00 20.87 14.57
N SER A 117 -4.66 21.88 15.09
CA SER A 117 -5.33 22.90 14.28
C SER A 117 -4.36 23.65 13.35
N PHE A 118 -3.17 23.98 13.85
CA PHE A 118 -2.13 24.62 13.05
C PHE A 118 -1.64 23.71 11.92
N VAL A 119 -1.34 22.44 12.22
CA VAL A 119 -0.87 21.46 11.23
C VAL A 119 -1.95 21.20 10.17
N ASP A 120 -3.20 20.98 10.57
CA ASP A 120 -4.32 20.74 9.66
C ASP A 120 -4.53 21.94 8.72
N LYS A 121 -4.50 23.16 9.27
CA LYS A 121 -4.61 24.38 8.47
C LYS A 121 -3.46 24.50 7.46
N ARG A 122 -2.22 24.25 7.92
CA ARG A 122 -1.03 24.37 7.07
C ARG A 122 -1.02 23.33 5.96
N ILE A 123 -1.43 22.09 6.24
CA ILE A 123 -1.56 21.05 5.22
C ILE A 123 -2.59 21.46 4.17
N LYS A 124 -3.75 21.98 4.57
CA LYS A 124 -4.79 22.44 3.65
C LYS A 124 -4.31 23.63 2.77
N GLU A 125 -3.56 24.56 3.33
CA GLU A 125 -2.96 25.67 2.58
C GLU A 125 -1.97 25.15 1.52
N LEU A 126 -1.04 24.27 1.91
CA LEU A 126 -0.03 23.69 1.03
C LEU A 126 -0.62 22.78 -0.05
N TYR A 127 -1.76 22.16 0.24
CA TYR A 127 -2.52 21.41 -0.76
C TYR A 127 -3.12 22.36 -1.81
N LYS A 128 -3.83 23.43 -1.36
CA LYS A 128 -4.52 24.37 -2.23
C LYS A 128 -3.59 25.20 -3.10
N ASP A 129 -2.42 25.57 -2.60
CA ASP A 129 -1.43 26.34 -3.38
C ASP A 129 -0.57 25.49 -4.31
N GLY A 130 -0.79 24.17 -4.34
CA GLY A 130 -0.07 23.22 -5.19
C GLY A 130 1.33 22.84 -4.72
N THR A 131 1.77 23.32 -3.55
CA THR A 131 3.11 23.00 -3.01
C THR A 131 3.28 21.51 -2.77
N LEU A 132 2.27 20.84 -2.18
CA LEU A 132 2.34 19.40 -1.92
C LEU A 132 2.39 18.60 -3.22
N GLU A 133 1.62 18.99 -4.23
CA GLU A 133 1.65 18.34 -5.55
C GLU A 133 3.04 18.46 -6.20
N LYS A 134 3.60 19.67 -6.18
CA LYS A 134 4.94 19.92 -6.71
C LYS A 134 6.00 19.08 -6.03
N LEU A 135 5.97 19.00 -4.69
CA LEU A 135 6.90 18.18 -3.92
C LEU A 135 6.72 16.69 -4.21
N SER A 136 5.48 16.20 -4.27
CA SER A 136 5.19 14.81 -4.62
C SER A 136 5.77 14.45 -5.99
N LYS A 137 5.53 15.25 -7.00
CA LYS A 137 6.09 15.05 -8.36
C LYS A 137 7.62 15.13 -8.39
N GLN A 138 8.20 16.06 -7.62
CA GLN A 138 9.66 16.25 -7.59
C GLN A 138 10.37 15.04 -6.96
N PHE A 139 9.87 14.50 -5.86
CA PHE A 139 10.53 13.45 -5.11
C PHE A 139 10.12 12.03 -5.49
N PHE A 140 8.88 11.85 -5.97
CA PHE A 140 8.32 10.54 -6.26
C PHE A 140 7.95 10.33 -7.73
N GLY A 141 8.08 11.36 -8.57
CA GLY A 141 7.80 11.29 -10.01
C GLY A 141 6.32 11.40 -10.38
N ASP A 142 5.40 11.34 -9.41
CA ASP A 142 3.96 11.44 -9.61
C ASP A 142 3.28 12.07 -8.40
N THR A 143 1.97 12.32 -8.51
CA THR A 143 1.15 12.83 -7.40
C THR A 143 0.63 11.66 -6.55
N TYR A 144 0.98 11.68 -5.25
CA TYR A 144 0.55 10.68 -4.25
C TYR A 144 -0.33 11.33 -3.15
N LEU A 145 -0.97 12.43 -3.47
CA LEU A 145 -1.82 13.14 -2.53
C LEU A 145 -3.21 12.47 -2.43
N PRO A 146 -3.82 12.46 -1.25
CA PRO A 146 -5.21 12.09 -1.12
C PRO A 146 -6.12 13.07 -1.89
N ALA A 147 -7.34 12.66 -2.19
CA ALA A 147 -8.32 13.60 -2.73
C ALA A 147 -8.64 14.73 -1.71
N GLU A 148 -8.98 15.92 -2.17
CA GLU A 148 -9.25 17.07 -1.28
C GLU A 148 -10.33 16.74 -0.22
N ALA A 149 -11.33 15.93 -0.58
CA ALA A 149 -12.38 15.49 0.33
C ALA A 149 -11.90 14.61 1.49
N ASP A 150 -10.73 13.99 1.35
CA ASP A 150 -10.14 13.09 2.36
C ASP A 150 -9.17 13.82 3.30
N ILE A 151 -8.92 15.11 3.07
CA ILE A 151 -8.09 15.96 3.94
C ILE A 151 -8.98 16.54 5.05
N LYS A 152 -8.95 15.86 6.19
CA LYS A 152 -9.76 16.23 7.36
C LYS A 152 -9.08 17.27 8.23
#